data_4b9576b3a97e3f5449b1d6f4f4c0586d
#
_entry.id   4b9576b3a97e3f5449b1d6f4f4c0586d
#
_cell.length_a   1.000
_cell.length_b   1.000
_cell.length_c   1.000
_cell.angle_alpha   90.00
_cell.angle_beta   90.00
_cell.angle_gamma   90.00
#
_symmetry.space_group_name_H-M   'P 1'
#
loop_
_entity.id
_entity.type
_entity.pdbx_description
1 polymer ?
#
loop_
_entity_poly.entity_id
_entity_poly.type
_entity_poly.pdbx_seq_one_letter_code
_entity_poly.pdbx_strand_id
1 'polypeptide(L)'
;GAKLSTDRQYIETAEKLKKDIVGNHWRDGKLYRSRSGLRSLGTASLADYAYVAQAFFEFWGWSNDPDDLDFSYQLVKASWQNYHHANGWRREVNSLLKGAELSEMLRDETLFAPDAVLIMLSFKLADLKDDPELAMRASAALNRGYDKVLKDTFFYPTRIRAMEDMLSVKF
;
A
#
# COMPACT_ATOMS: atom_id res chain seq x y z
N GLY A 1 -2.24 -3.23 -17.13
CA GLY A 1 -2.65 -4.05 -18.28
C GLY A 1 -4.16 -4.11 -18.43
N ALA A 2 -4.90 -4.79 -17.54
CA ALA A 2 -6.35 -5.02 -17.70
C ALA A 2 -7.16 -3.71 -17.81
N LYS A 3 -6.84 -2.70 -17.02
CA LYS A 3 -7.56 -1.40 -17.02
C LYS A 3 -7.46 -0.65 -18.36
N LEU A 4 -6.36 -0.85 -19.10
CA LEU A 4 -6.10 -0.16 -20.37
C LEU A 4 -6.37 -1.04 -21.60
N SER A 5 -6.73 -2.31 -21.38
CA SER A 5 -6.98 -3.29 -22.41
C SER A 5 -8.44 -3.69 -22.44
N THR A 6 -9.01 -3.75 -23.63
CA THR A 6 -10.31 -4.39 -23.87
C THR A 6 -10.16 -5.90 -24.09
N ASP A 7 -8.93 -6.41 -24.01
CA ASP A 7 -8.64 -7.82 -24.21
C ASP A 7 -9.13 -8.64 -23.00
N ARG A 8 -10.09 -9.50 -23.27
CA ARG A 8 -10.74 -10.37 -22.29
C ARG A 8 -9.75 -11.24 -21.52
N GLN A 9 -8.67 -11.69 -22.15
CA GLN A 9 -7.66 -12.54 -21.52
C GLN A 9 -6.95 -11.83 -20.36
N TYR A 10 -6.63 -10.52 -20.49
CA TYR A 10 -6.02 -9.76 -19.39
C TYR A 10 -6.99 -9.56 -18.23
N ILE A 11 -8.27 -9.34 -18.51
CA ILE A 11 -9.31 -9.19 -17.49
C ILE A 11 -9.47 -10.51 -16.72
N GLU A 12 -9.65 -11.64 -17.43
CA GLU A 12 -9.79 -12.94 -16.81
C GLU A 12 -8.55 -13.34 -15.97
N THR A 13 -7.36 -12.98 -16.43
CA THR A 13 -6.12 -13.24 -15.69
C THR A 13 -6.06 -12.40 -14.41
N ALA A 14 -6.43 -11.14 -14.48
CA ALA A 14 -6.46 -10.24 -13.34
C ALA A 14 -7.47 -10.71 -12.27
N GLU A 15 -8.66 -11.16 -12.68
CA GLU A 15 -9.67 -11.74 -11.80
C GLU A 15 -9.20 -13.05 -11.13
N LYS A 16 -8.48 -13.89 -11.85
CA LYS A 16 -7.88 -15.12 -11.27
C LYS A 16 -6.84 -14.77 -10.21
N LEU A 17 -5.95 -13.81 -10.50
CA LEU A 17 -4.95 -13.35 -9.54
C LEU A 17 -5.58 -12.72 -8.29
N LYS A 18 -6.62 -11.91 -8.46
CA LYS A 18 -7.39 -11.34 -7.35
C LYS A 18 -7.92 -12.43 -6.42
N LYS A 19 -8.61 -13.43 -6.98
CA LYS A 19 -9.15 -14.57 -6.22
C LYS A 19 -8.05 -15.39 -5.53
N ASP A 20 -6.91 -15.58 -6.19
CA ASP A 20 -5.78 -16.30 -5.61
C ASP A 20 -5.18 -15.54 -4.42
N ILE A 21 -4.99 -14.24 -4.52
CA ILE A 21 -4.47 -13.40 -3.44
C ILE A 21 -5.40 -13.49 -2.22
N VAL A 22 -6.70 -13.26 -2.39
CA VAL A 22 -7.66 -13.29 -1.29
C VAL A 22 -7.76 -14.68 -0.66
N GLY A 23 -7.88 -15.72 -1.50
CA GLY A 23 -8.13 -17.08 -1.03
C GLY A 23 -6.89 -17.81 -0.48
N ASN A 24 -5.71 -17.49 -0.98
CA ASN A 24 -4.49 -18.25 -0.75
C ASN A 24 -3.39 -17.49 -0.01
N HIS A 25 -3.35 -16.16 -0.14
CA HIS A 25 -2.28 -15.33 0.41
C HIS A 25 -2.72 -14.46 1.59
N TRP A 26 -4.02 -14.26 1.80
CA TRP A 26 -4.54 -13.51 2.95
C TRP A 26 -5.10 -14.46 4.00
N ARG A 27 -4.52 -14.43 5.22
CA ARG A 27 -4.98 -15.24 6.36
C ARG A 27 -4.78 -14.49 7.66
N ASP A 28 -5.77 -14.53 8.52
CA ASP A 28 -5.72 -13.96 9.88
C ASP A 28 -5.24 -12.49 9.89
N GLY A 29 -5.70 -11.69 8.92
CA GLY A 29 -5.31 -10.29 8.79
C GLY A 29 -3.87 -10.07 8.32
N LYS A 30 -3.23 -11.08 7.71
CA LYS A 30 -1.84 -11.02 7.24
C LYS A 30 -1.71 -11.47 5.80
N LEU A 31 -0.86 -10.77 5.05
CA LEU A 31 -0.48 -11.14 3.70
C LEU A 31 0.80 -12.01 3.73
N TYR A 32 0.81 -13.06 2.91
CA TYR A 32 1.92 -14.00 2.78
C TYR A 32 2.43 -14.05 1.34
N ARG A 33 3.74 -14.17 1.15
CA ARG A 33 4.38 -14.20 -0.18
C ARG A 33 4.12 -15.46 -0.95
N SER A 34 4.06 -16.59 -0.25
CA SER A 34 3.91 -17.90 -0.87
C SER A 34 3.19 -18.89 0.02
N ARG A 35 2.85 -20.04 -0.54
CA ARG A 35 2.32 -21.17 0.20
C ARG A 35 2.92 -22.48 -0.29
N SER A 36 2.94 -23.48 0.60
CA SER A 36 3.25 -24.87 0.28
C SER A 36 2.15 -25.76 0.84
N GLY A 37 1.30 -26.29 -0.04
CA GLY A 37 0.07 -26.96 0.36
C GLY A 37 -0.84 -26.02 1.15
N LEU A 38 -1.17 -26.37 2.39
CA LEU A 38 -2.01 -25.53 3.30
C LEU A 38 -1.19 -24.56 4.15
N ARG A 39 0.15 -24.58 4.07
CA ARG A 39 1.03 -23.72 4.88
C ARG A 39 1.33 -22.42 4.15
N SER A 40 1.03 -21.29 4.79
CA SER A 40 1.49 -19.98 4.36
C SER A 40 2.96 -19.81 4.69
N LEU A 41 3.77 -19.29 3.75
CA LEU A 41 5.21 -19.14 3.88
C LEU A 41 5.63 -17.72 3.60
N GLY A 42 6.53 -17.21 4.45
CA GLY A 42 7.11 -15.88 4.31
C GLY A 42 6.08 -14.76 4.47
N THR A 43 6.23 -13.94 5.50
CA THR A 43 5.45 -12.71 5.65
C THR A 43 5.72 -11.78 4.48
N ALA A 44 4.69 -11.18 3.94
CA ALA A 44 4.80 -10.17 2.90
C ALA A 44 5.57 -8.93 3.42
N SER A 45 6.23 -8.20 2.55
CA SER A 45 6.90 -6.92 2.87
C SER A 45 5.93 -5.75 2.83
N LEU A 46 6.40 -4.59 3.28
CA LEU A 46 5.69 -3.32 3.09
C LEU A 46 5.31 -3.08 1.62
N ALA A 47 6.22 -3.38 0.69
CA ALA A 47 5.98 -3.23 -0.74
C ALA A 47 4.86 -4.16 -1.24
N ASP A 48 4.86 -5.43 -0.80
CA ASP A 48 3.80 -6.37 -1.16
C ASP A 48 2.42 -5.85 -0.71
N TYR A 49 2.31 -5.35 0.52
CA TYR A 49 1.07 -4.75 1.02
C TYR A 49 0.65 -3.52 0.21
N ALA A 50 1.59 -2.61 -0.05
CA ALA A 50 1.30 -1.35 -0.75
C ALA A 50 0.77 -1.60 -2.16
N TYR A 51 1.45 -2.46 -2.92
CA TYR A 51 1.08 -2.69 -4.31
C TYR A 51 -0.16 -3.58 -4.46
N VAL A 52 -0.37 -4.54 -3.56
CA VAL A 52 -1.62 -5.32 -3.54
C VAL A 52 -2.79 -4.42 -3.15
N ALA A 53 -2.64 -3.57 -2.13
CA ALA A 53 -3.68 -2.62 -1.75
C ALA A 53 -4.03 -1.66 -2.90
N GLN A 54 -3.01 -1.14 -3.60
CA GLN A 54 -3.21 -0.29 -4.78
C GLN A 54 -3.94 -1.03 -5.89
N ALA A 55 -3.57 -2.29 -6.17
CA ALA A 55 -4.22 -3.08 -7.19
C ALA A 55 -5.72 -3.29 -6.90
N PHE A 56 -6.08 -3.61 -5.65
CA PHE A 56 -7.48 -3.77 -5.25
C PHE A 56 -8.25 -2.45 -5.28
N PHE A 57 -7.63 -1.35 -4.89
CA PHE A 57 -8.22 -0.02 -5.06
C PHE A 57 -8.52 0.32 -6.53
N GLU A 58 -7.60 -0.03 -7.44
CA GLU A 58 -7.80 0.14 -8.88
C GLU A 58 -8.86 -0.83 -9.44
N PHE A 59 -8.97 -2.05 -8.90
CA PHE A 59 -10.07 -2.97 -9.24
C PHE A 59 -11.42 -2.38 -8.86
N TRP A 60 -11.56 -1.89 -7.63
CA TRP A 60 -12.77 -1.20 -7.20
C TRP A 60 -13.14 -0.03 -8.13
N GLY A 61 -12.17 0.82 -8.48
CA GLY A 61 -12.40 1.95 -9.39
C GLY A 61 -12.85 1.55 -10.80
N TRP A 62 -12.70 0.28 -11.16
CA TRP A 62 -13.14 -0.27 -12.45
C TRP A 62 -14.45 -1.06 -12.35
N SER A 63 -14.59 -1.91 -11.32
CA SER A 63 -15.71 -2.84 -11.15
C SER A 63 -16.83 -2.26 -10.28
N ASN A 64 -16.53 -1.28 -9.43
CA ASN A 64 -17.34 -0.81 -8.31
C ASN A 64 -17.71 -1.92 -7.30
N ASP A 65 -16.93 -3.00 -7.26
CA ASP A 65 -17.10 -4.09 -6.30
C ASP A 65 -16.68 -3.62 -4.89
N PRO A 66 -17.61 -3.54 -3.93
CA PRO A 66 -17.29 -3.06 -2.58
C PRO A 66 -16.30 -3.96 -1.85
N ASP A 67 -16.23 -5.25 -2.17
CA ASP A 67 -15.30 -6.19 -1.55
C ASP A 67 -13.84 -5.83 -1.90
N ASP A 68 -13.60 -5.30 -3.10
CA ASP A 68 -12.27 -4.84 -3.52
C ASP A 68 -11.83 -3.61 -2.72
N LEU A 69 -12.75 -2.66 -2.50
CA LEU A 69 -12.49 -1.49 -1.68
C LEU A 69 -12.21 -1.88 -0.22
N ASP A 70 -13.01 -2.78 0.34
CA ASP A 70 -12.86 -3.27 1.70
C ASP A 70 -11.54 -4.02 1.89
N PHE A 71 -11.16 -4.83 0.93
CA PHE A 71 -9.89 -5.54 0.99
C PHE A 71 -8.68 -4.60 0.88
N SER A 72 -8.74 -3.61 -0.02
CA SER A 72 -7.72 -2.56 -0.09
C SER A 72 -7.56 -1.84 1.25
N TYR A 73 -8.68 -1.47 1.87
CA TYR A 73 -8.68 -0.81 3.19
C TYR A 73 -8.08 -1.68 4.29
N GLN A 74 -8.43 -2.97 4.35
CA GLN A 74 -7.84 -3.92 5.29
C GLN A 74 -6.32 -4.03 5.14
N LEU A 75 -5.82 -4.11 3.90
CA LEU A 75 -4.40 -4.15 3.61
C LEU A 75 -3.68 -2.87 4.06
N VAL A 76 -4.27 -1.70 3.82
CA VAL A 76 -3.72 -0.43 4.28
C VAL A 76 -3.69 -0.37 5.80
N LYS A 77 -4.77 -0.70 6.50
CA LYS A 77 -4.80 -0.74 7.97
C LYS A 77 -3.75 -1.70 8.55
N ALA A 78 -3.63 -2.91 7.96
CA ALA A 78 -2.62 -3.88 8.37
C ALA A 78 -1.18 -3.36 8.14
N SER A 79 -0.96 -2.62 7.05
CA SER A 79 0.34 -2.01 6.78
C SER A 79 0.74 -1.00 7.84
N TRP A 80 -0.18 -0.12 8.22
CA TRP A 80 0.05 0.85 9.29
C TRP A 80 0.37 0.19 10.63
N GLN A 81 -0.29 -0.91 10.95
CA GLN A 81 -0.08 -1.65 12.20
C GLN A 81 1.27 -2.37 12.22
N ASN A 82 1.65 -2.99 11.10
CA ASN A 82 2.80 -3.88 11.05
C ASN A 82 4.10 -3.19 10.67
N TYR A 83 4.07 -2.10 9.90
CA TYR A 83 5.25 -1.51 9.27
C TYR A 83 5.53 -0.07 9.66
N HIS A 84 4.55 0.69 10.19
CA HIS A 84 4.76 2.06 10.63
C HIS A 84 4.99 2.14 12.14
N HIS A 85 6.06 2.80 12.52
CA HIS A 85 6.47 3.04 13.91
C HIS A 85 6.69 4.54 14.17
N ALA A 86 6.85 4.91 15.44
CA ALA A 86 7.08 6.31 15.83
C ALA A 86 8.20 7.00 15.03
N ASN A 87 9.23 6.27 14.63
CA ASN A 87 10.41 6.81 13.94
C ASN A 87 10.44 6.54 12.43
N GLY A 88 9.35 6.03 11.85
CA GLY A 88 9.25 5.77 10.41
C GLY A 88 8.79 4.37 10.04
N TRP A 89 9.22 3.91 8.89
CA TRP A 89 8.78 2.69 8.25
C TRP A 89 9.86 1.60 8.27
N ARG A 90 9.42 0.36 8.49
CA ARG A 90 10.25 -0.82 8.23
C ARG A 90 9.79 -1.51 6.96
N ARG A 91 10.74 -2.09 6.21
CA ARG A 91 10.44 -2.79 4.96
C ARG A 91 9.92 -4.22 5.20
N GLU A 92 10.38 -4.86 6.27
CA GLU A 92 10.09 -6.27 6.60
C GLU A 92 9.71 -6.41 8.08
N VAL A 93 8.77 -7.31 8.39
CA VAL A 93 8.41 -7.62 9.78
C VAL A 93 9.49 -8.46 10.46
N ASN A 94 10.01 -9.46 9.74
CA ASN A 94 11.02 -10.39 10.21
C ASN A 94 12.31 -10.18 9.43
N SER A 95 13.10 -9.16 9.81
CA SER A 95 14.43 -9.00 9.28
C SER A 95 15.40 -9.93 9.99
N LEU A 96 16.15 -10.75 9.24
CA LEU A 96 17.25 -11.55 9.78
C LEU A 96 18.45 -10.68 10.19
N LEU A 97 18.50 -9.45 9.72
CA LEU A 97 19.52 -8.47 10.08
C LEU A 97 19.08 -7.76 11.36
N LYS A 98 19.84 -7.96 12.44
CA LYS A 98 19.72 -7.15 13.66
C LYS A 98 19.98 -5.69 13.27
N GLY A 99 18.97 -4.82 13.43
CA GLY A 99 19.11 -3.40 13.10
C GLY A 99 18.60 -3.04 11.70
N ALA A 100 17.59 -3.77 11.17
CA ALA A 100 16.82 -3.24 10.04
C ALA A 100 16.27 -1.87 10.44
N GLU A 101 17.00 -0.84 10.01
CA GLU A 101 16.76 0.55 10.41
C GLU A 101 15.37 0.97 9.93
N LEU A 102 14.64 1.61 10.83
CA LEU A 102 13.45 2.36 10.46
C LEU A 102 13.89 3.50 9.55
N SER A 103 13.28 3.59 8.39
CA SER A 103 13.45 4.75 7.52
C SER A 103 12.31 5.72 7.75
N GLU A 104 12.63 6.98 8.02
CA GLU A 104 11.65 8.04 8.16
C GLU A 104 10.71 8.10 6.95
N MET A 105 11.27 7.88 5.77
CA MET A 105 10.60 7.70 4.49
C MET A 105 11.45 6.86 3.55
N LEU A 106 10.83 6.28 2.53
CA LEU A 106 11.50 5.50 1.50
C LEU A 106 11.68 6.32 0.22
N ARG A 107 12.69 5.97 -0.57
CA ARG A 107 12.92 6.56 -1.89
C ARG A 107 12.19 5.78 -2.97
N ASP A 108 11.82 6.47 -4.04
CA ASP A 108 11.47 5.81 -5.29
C ASP A 108 12.75 5.18 -5.87
N GLU A 109 12.64 3.93 -6.25
CA GLU A 109 13.72 3.14 -6.86
C GLU A 109 13.24 2.64 -8.23
N THR A 110 13.33 1.35 -8.51
CA THR A 110 12.73 0.74 -9.72
C THR A 110 11.20 0.81 -9.69
N LEU A 111 10.61 0.79 -8.49
CA LEU A 111 9.19 0.94 -8.23
C LEU A 111 8.96 2.14 -7.32
N PHE A 112 7.72 2.58 -7.25
CA PHE A 112 7.28 3.66 -6.38
C PHE A 112 7.57 3.36 -4.91
N ALA A 113 7.88 4.38 -4.12
CA ALA A 113 8.10 4.21 -2.69
C ALA A 113 6.84 3.65 -2.00
N PRO A 114 6.91 2.46 -1.37
CA PRO A 114 5.71 1.79 -0.86
C PRO A 114 5.04 2.55 0.28
N ASP A 115 5.78 3.29 1.10
CA ASP A 115 5.22 4.17 2.13
C ASP A 115 4.44 5.34 1.52
N ALA A 116 4.94 5.94 0.44
CA ALA A 116 4.25 7.02 -0.27
C ALA A 116 2.96 6.50 -0.94
N VAL A 117 3.00 5.30 -1.55
CA VAL A 117 1.80 4.64 -2.10
C VAL A 117 0.75 4.42 -1.01
N LEU A 118 1.15 3.90 0.17
CA LEU A 118 0.23 3.70 1.29
C LEU A 118 -0.35 5.00 1.83
N ILE A 119 0.45 6.07 1.90
CA ILE A 119 -0.03 7.39 2.31
C ILE A 119 -1.09 7.91 1.34
N MET A 120 -0.86 7.83 0.02
CA MET A 120 -1.83 8.22 -1.00
C MET A 120 -3.13 7.43 -0.89
N LEU A 121 -3.03 6.10 -0.76
CA LEU A 121 -4.20 5.25 -0.57
C LEU A 121 -4.93 5.56 0.73
N SER A 122 -4.20 5.91 1.78
CA SER A 122 -4.80 6.26 3.08
C SER A 122 -5.68 7.49 2.98
N PHE A 123 -5.29 8.55 2.26
CA PHE A 123 -6.14 9.71 2.05
C PHE A 123 -7.42 9.35 1.29
N LYS A 124 -7.30 8.59 0.19
CA LYS A 124 -8.44 8.18 -0.63
C LYS A 124 -9.40 7.28 0.14
N LEU A 125 -8.85 6.31 0.86
CA LEU A 125 -9.66 5.36 1.64
C LEU A 125 -10.27 5.99 2.89
N ALA A 126 -9.58 6.95 3.51
CA ALA A 126 -10.12 7.70 4.65
C ALA A 126 -11.37 8.47 4.28
N ASP A 127 -11.40 9.12 3.13
CA ASP A 127 -12.57 9.82 2.60
C ASP A 127 -13.71 8.84 2.28
N LEU A 128 -13.42 7.75 1.57
CA LEU A 128 -14.42 6.75 1.16
C LEU A 128 -14.99 5.91 2.31
N LYS A 129 -14.25 5.76 3.41
CA LYS A 129 -14.60 4.92 4.58
C LYS A 129 -14.93 5.74 5.83
N ASP A 130 -14.94 7.07 5.72
CA ASP A 130 -15.16 7.97 6.86
C ASP A 130 -14.22 7.66 8.05
N ASP A 131 -12.91 7.52 7.76
CA ASP A 131 -11.86 7.21 8.75
C ASP A 131 -10.89 8.41 8.92
N PRO A 132 -11.27 9.43 9.70
CA PRO A 132 -10.42 10.61 9.91
C PRO A 132 -9.11 10.28 10.64
N GLU A 133 -9.06 9.21 11.43
CA GLU A 133 -7.84 8.77 12.09
C GLU A 133 -6.79 8.32 11.07
N LEU A 134 -7.21 7.58 10.04
CA LEU A 134 -6.32 7.16 8.96
C LEU A 134 -5.78 8.38 8.19
N ALA A 135 -6.63 9.38 7.91
CA ALA A 135 -6.22 10.62 7.27
C ALA A 135 -5.18 11.39 8.11
N MET A 136 -5.41 11.52 9.42
CA MET A 136 -4.46 12.17 10.35
C MET A 136 -3.12 11.44 10.40
N ARG A 137 -3.12 10.11 10.45
CA ARG A 137 -1.89 9.30 10.44
C ARG A 137 -1.12 9.48 9.13
N ALA A 138 -1.82 9.46 8.00
CA ALA A 138 -1.22 9.69 6.69
C ALA A 138 -0.59 11.09 6.59
N SER A 139 -1.29 12.13 7.05
CA SER A 139 -0.80 13.50 7.08
C SER A 139 0.46 13.64 7.96
N ALA A 140 0.43 13.07 9.16
CA ALA A 140 1.59 13.09 10.06
C ALA A 140 2.82 12.39 9.45
N ALA A 141 2.63 11.25 8.79
CA ALA A 141 3.71 10.54 8.12
C ALA A 141 4.21 11.27 6.86
N LEU A 142 3.33 11.94 6.12
CA LEU A 142 3.68 12.71 4.93
C LEU A 142 4.56 13.92 5.29
N ASN A 143 4.23 14.60 6.37
CA ASN A 143 4.97 15.79 6.84
C ASN A 143 6.39 15.45 7.35
N ARG A 144 6.64 14.19 7.75
CA ARG A 144 7.99 13.77 8.10
C ARG A 144 8.88 13.75 6.87
N GLY A 145 10.10 14.21 7.05
CA GLY A 145 11.10 14.22 5.97
C GLY A 145 10.81 15.24 4.86
N TYR A 146 9.90 16.17 5.05
CA TYR A 146 9.59 17.23 4.08
C TYR A 146 10.85 17.96 3.60
N ASP A 147 11.72 18.34 4.52
CA ASP A 147 13.00 19.00 4.19
C ASP A 147 13.93 18.15 3.30
N LYS A 148 13.85 16.83 3.45
CA LYS A 148 14.63 15.91 2.58
C LYS A 148 14.07 15.87 1.18
N VAL A 149 12.74 15.88 1.04
CA VAL A 149 12.06 15.94 -0.26
C VAL A 149 12.42 17.22 -0.99
N LEU A 150 12.43 18.38 -0.31
CA LEU A 150 12.79 19.65 -0.90
C LEU A 150 14.26 19.70 -1.35
N LYS A 151 15.16 19.01 -0.64
CA LYS A 151 16.58 18.96 -0.99
C LYS A 151 16.88 18.03 -2.16
N ASP A 152 16.06 16.99 -2.36
CA ASP A 152 16.34 15.94 -3.34
C ASP A 152 15.06 15.37 -3.94
N THR A 153 14.33 16.22 -4.66
CA THR A 153 13.04 15.89 -5.28
C THR A 153 13.10 14.71 -6.24
N PHE A 154 14.28 14.47 -6.85
CA PHE A 154 14.47 13.42 -7.84
C PHE A 154 14.19 12.01 -7.28
N PHE A 155 14.49 11.77 -6.01
CA PHE A 155 14.27 10.47 -5.38
C PHE A 155 12.90 10.29 -4.71
N TYR A 156 12.01 11.29 -4.77
CA TYR A 156 10.73 11.27 -4.06
C TYR A 156 9.50 11.70 -4.89
N PRO A 157 9.42 11.39 -6.20
CA PRO A 157 8.28 11.83 -7.02
C PRO A 157 6.95 11.28 -6.53
N THR A 158 6.89 10.03 -6.03
CA THR A 158 5.64 9.46 -5.48
C THR A 158 5.20 10.20 -4.22
N ARG A 159 6.14 10.64 -3.38
CA ARG A 159 5.82 11.41 -2.18
C ARG A 159 5.33 12.83 -2.52
N ILE A 160 5.90 13.46 -3.52
CA ILE A 160 5.42 14.75 -4.04
C ILE A 160 3.96 14.61 -4.50
N ARG A 161 3.65 13.56 -5.25
CA ARG A 161 2.28 13.27 -5.66
C ARG A 161 1.34 13.03 -4.47
N ALA A 162 1.82 12.38 -3.41
CA ALA A 162 1.04 12.21 -2.18
C ALA A 162 0.74 13.56 -1.50
N MET A 163 1.65 14.54 -1.60
CA MET A 163 1.42 15.90 -1.12
C MET A 163 0.36 16.64 -1.95
N GLU A 164 0.35 16.46 -3.27
CA GLU A 164 -0.69 17.00 -4.15
C GLU A 164 -2.07 16.40 -3.84
N ASP A 165 -2.13 15.07 -3.67
CA ASP A 165 -3.37 14.37 -3.29
C ASP A 165 -3.91 14.88 -1.94
N MET A 166 -3.05 15.12 -0.94
CA MET A 166 -3.44 15.68 0.36
C MET A 166 -4.09 17.07 0.23
N LEU A 167 -3.55 17.93 -0.64
CA LEU A 167 -4.09 19.26 -0.85
C LEU A 167 -5.47 19.26 -1.56
N SER A 168 -5.79 18.18 -2.25
CA SER A 168 -7.06 18.01 -2.95
C SER A 168 -8.18 17.43 -2.08
N VAL A 169 -7.84 16.84 -0.95
CA VAL A 169 -8.82 16.34 0.04
C VAL A 169 -9.40 17.55 0.78
N LYS A 170 -10.68 17.82 0.59
CA LYS A 170 -11.41 18.84 1.36
C LYS A 170 -11.72 18.25 2.74
N PHE A 171 -11.04 18.74 3.77
CA PHE A 171 -11.39 18.50 5.17
C PHE A 171 -12.68 19.23 5.54
#